data_6161d673d60c44c85f7aa8d76a7e72fe
#
_entry.id   6161d673d60c44c85f7aa8d76a7e72fe
#
_cell.length_a   1.000
_cell.length_b   1.000
_cell.length_c   1.000
_cell.angle_alpha   90.00
_cell.angle_beta   90.00
_cell.angle_gamma   90.00
#
_symmetry.space_group_name_H-M   'P 1'
#
loop_
_entity.id
_entity.type
_entity.pdbx_description
1 polymer ?
#
loop_
_entity_poly.entity_id
_entity_poly.type
_entity_poly.pdbx_seq_one_letter_code
_entity_poly.pdbx_strand_id
1 'polypeptide(L)'
;GDHRDLHSFPTRRSSDLFALHAGEIHGLVGENGAGKSTLMKIIAGVHPEFSGRFMLDGKETRFRSTRDAHAAGIGMVHQELSVAPDLTVAENVFLGNQPTNRLGLVQWRRMAREAGEQLSRFGIDVDPMTRLGDLPIGLQQLIEIARVLFSGARIIILDEPTSALSPPEVERLFATLHKLRDEGTSIVFISHFIEDILRVSDVVTVFRNGRKIAETASADTTKGALIEAMIGRGGEALEHSYTDDLMLPQASAGAAVLRVDQLSLGRTLQDVSFEARAGEVLGIYGFMGCGQLELSRILFGKLKPDGGTLAVDGAAKTFRSTAAARRAGVALVPESRRAMLFHQRSEERRVGK
;
A
#
# COMPACT_ATOMS: atom_id res chain seq x y z
N GLY A 1 21.29 -42.92 -9.60
CA GLY A 1 20.38 -42.21 -8.74
C GLY A 1 19.88 -40.98 -9.45
N ASP A 2 18.64 -41.02 -9.83
CA ASP A 2 17.93 -40.09 -10.68
C ASP A 2 17.60 -38.82 -9.85
N HIS A 3 18.39 -37.78 -9.97
CA HIS A 3 18.03 -36.44 -9.48
C HIS A 3 17.06 -35.81 -10.48
N ARG A 4 15.77 -36.04 -10.29
CA ARG A 4 14.73 -35.26 -10.95
C ARG A 4 14.82 -33.84 -10.47
N ASP A 5 15.17 -32.92 -11.38
CA ASP A 5 15.05 -31.48 -11.22
C ASP A 5 13.59 -31.12 -10.92
N LEU A 6 13.26 -30.97 -9.64
CA LEU A 6 11.90 -30.71 -9.13
C LEU A 6 11.52 -29.21 -9.19
N HIS A 7 12.31 -28.35 -9.83
CA HIS A 7 12.10 -26.89 -9.83
C HIS A 7 12.28 -26.23 -11.20
N SER A 8 11.85 -26.88 -12.28
CA SER A 8 11.68 -26.16 -13.54
C SER A 8 10.24 -25.66 -13.63
N PHE A 9 10.05 -24.34 -13.54
CA PHE A 9 8.79 -23.71 -13.94
C PHE A 9 8.43 -24.19 -15.33
N PRO A 10 7.17 -24.59 -15.59
CA PRO A 10 6.71 -24.83 -16.94
C PRO A 10 6.70 -23.48 -17.69
N THR A 11 7.86 -23.12 -18.25
CA THR A 11 8.02 -21.89 -19.02
C THR A 11 7.14 -21.97 -20.27
N ARG A 12 6.05 -21.25 -20.30
CA ARG A 12 5.53 -20.76 -21.58
C ARG A 12 6.67 -19.93 -22.17
N ARG A 13 7.10 -20.31 -23.39
CA ARG A 13 8.30 -19.79 -24.05
C ARG A 13 8.42 -18.28 -23.92
N SER A 14 9.60 -17.86 -23.50
CA SER A 14 10.07 -16.51 -23.32
C SER A 14 9.71 -15.59 -24.49
N SER A 15 8.71 -14.77 -24.33
CA SER A 15 8.66 -13.46 -24.95
C SER A 15 8.74 -12.45 -23.80
N ASP A 16 9.42 -11.33 -23.96
CA ASP A 16 9.41 -10.20 -23.02
C ASP A 16 8.00 -9.57 -22.94
N LEU A 17 6.98 -10.35 -23.19
CA LEU A 17 5.58 -9.96 -23.31
C LEU A 17 4.88 -10.19 -21.97
N PHE A 18 4.39 -9.11 -21.38
CA PHE A 18 3.36 -9.16 -20.36
C PHE A 18 1.99 -9.19 -21.03
N ALA A 19 1.15 -10.16 -20.69
CA ALA A 19 -0.21 -10.28 -21.23
C ALA A 19 -1.21 -10.38 -20.09
N LEU A 20 -2.31 -9.64 -20.18
CA LEU A 20 -3.45 -9.71 -19.29
C LEU A 20 -4.66 -10.18 -20.10
N HIS A 21 -5.31 -11.25 -19.65
CA HIS A 21 -6.48 -11.79 -20.31
C HIS A 21 -7.79 -11.21 -19.74
N ALA A 22 -8.85 -11.25 -20.53
CA ALA A 22 -10.16 -10.79 -20.08
C ALA A 22 -10.67 -11.65 -18.93
N GLY A 23 -11.15 -11.01 -17.84
CA GLY A 23 -11.65 -11.72 -16.66
C GLY A 23 -10.56 -12.50 -15.91
N GLU A 24 -9.34 -11.96 -15.84
CA GLU A 24 -8.19 -12.55 -15.14
C GLU A 24 -7.71 -11.60 -14.04
N ILE A 25 -7.38 -12.15 -12.88
CA ILE A 25 -6.59 -11.46 -11.87
C ILE A 25 -5.13 -11.88 -12.06
N HIS A 26 -4.31 -10.96 -12.53
CA HIS A 26 -2.90 -11.19 -12.80
C HIS A 26 -2.02 -10.59 -11.71
N GLY A 27 -1.37 -11.45 -10.92
CA GLY A 27 -0.42 -11.06 -9.90
C GLY A 27 0.92 -10.64 -10.49
N LEU A 28 1.49 -9.55 -10.00
CA LEU A 28 2.79 -9.06 -10.44
C LEU A 28 3.72 -8.92 -9.25
N VAL A 29 4.75 -9.77 -9.18
CA VAL A 29 5.73 -9.79 -8.10
C VAL A 29 7.13 -9.43 -8.59
N GLY A 30 8.00 -9.04 -7.67
CA GLY A 30 9.40 -8.68 -7.94
C GLY A 30 9.92 -7.70 -6.88
N GLU A 31 11.23 -7.59 -6.75
CA GLU A 31 11.86 -6.66 -5.82
C GLU A 31 11.56 -5.19 -6.14
N ASN A 32 11.87 -4.30 -5.19
CA ASN A 32 11.80 -2.86 -5.42
C ASN A 32 12.78 -2.49 -6.54
N GLY A 33 12.29 -1.70 -7.52
CA GLY A 33 13.08 -1.37 -8.71
C GLY A 33 13.05 -2.41 -9.84
N ALA A 34 12.35 -3.53 -9.68
CA ALA A 34 12.23 -4.56 -10.72
C ALA A 34 11.49 -4.10 -12.00
N GLY A 35 10.88 -2.91 -12.00
CA GLY A 35 10.18 -2.34 -13.16
C GLY A 35 8.66 -2.47 -13.13
N LYS A 36 8.06 -3.09 -12.11
CA LYS A 36 6.61 -3.28 -11.97
C LYS A 36 5.82 -1.97 -12.13
N SER A 37 6.10 -1.01 -11.25
CA SER A 37 5.40 0.29 -11.26
C SER A 37 5.67 1.10 -12.53
N THR A 38 6.83 0.93 -13.18
CA THR A 38 7.12 1.57 -14.47
C THR A 38 6.21 1.01 -15.56
N LEU A 39 6.06 -0.31 -15.65
CA LEU A 39 5.15 -0.95 -16.60
C LEU A 39 3.71 -0.49 -16.37
N MET A 40 3.26 -0.45 -15.11
CA MET A 40 1.91 0.00 -14.78
C MET A 40 1.68 1.48 -15.13
N LYS A 41 2.67 2.34 -14.90
CA LYS A 41 2.60 3.76 -15.29
C LYS A 41 2.53 3.96 -16.81
N ILE A 42 3.15 3.08 -17.59
CA ILE A 42 3.00 3.07 -19.06
C ILE A 42 1.56 2.69 -19.44
N ILE A 43 1.03 1.59 -18.89
CA ILE A 43 -0.32 1.12 -19.17
C ILE A 43 -1.38 2.14 -18.73
N ALA A 44 -1.16 2.81 -17.60
CA ALA A 44 -2.06 3.85 -17.09
C ALA A 44 -1.87 5.23 -17.78
N GLY A 45 -0.99 5.35 -18.79
CA GLY A 45 -0.77 6.60 -19.51
C GLY A 45 -0.05 7.70 -18.73
N VAL A 46 0.60 7.36 -17.60
CA VAL A 46 1.44 8.28 -16.82
C VAL A 46 2.79 8.51 -17.51
N HIS A 47 3.32 7.47 -18.16
CA HIS A 47 4.54 7.53 -18.96
C HIS A 47 4.21 7.30 -20.44
N PRO A 48 3.99 8.36 -21.23
CA PRO A 48 3.62 8.23 -22.65
C PRO A 48 4.81 7.82 -23.54
N GLU A 49 6.03 8.08 -23.06
CA GLU A 49 7.26 7.74 -23.80
C GLU A 49 7.82 6.39 -23.33
N PHE A 50 7.76 5.41 -24.21
CA PHE A 50 8.32 4.07 -23.96
C PHE A 50 8.75 3.44 -25.30
N SER A 51 9.63 2.44 -25.21
CA SER A 51 10.02 1.59 -26.34
C SER A 51 9.22 0.29 -26.31
N GLY A 52 8.86 -0.22 -27.48
CA GLY A 52 8.07 -1.44 -27.62
C GLY A 52 6.64 -1.16 -28.11
N ARG A 53 5.80 -2.19 -28.06
CA ARG A 53 4.40 -2.13 -28.50
C ARG A 53 3.47 -2.40 -27.33
N PHE A 54 2.46 -1.57 -27.18
CA PHE A 54 1.34 -1.79 -26.26
C PHE A 54 0.10 -2.08 -27.08
N MET A 55 -0.50 -3.26 -26.83
CA MET A 55 -1.71 -3.73 -27.51
C MET A 55 -2.88 -3.70 -26.56
N LEU A 56 -3.99 -3.10 -26.94
CA LEU A 56 -5.26 -3.14 -26.21
C LEU A 56 -6.33 -3.69 -27.16
N ASP A 57 -6.98 -4.78 -26.79
CA ASP A 57 -7.98 -5.48 -27.62
C ASP A 57 -7.48 -5.78 -29.07
N GLY A 58 -6.21 -6.22 -29.17
CA GLY A 58 -5.58 -6.53 -30.45
C GLY A 58 -5.17 -5.32 -31.30
N LYS A 59 -5.34 -4.09 -30.81
CA LYS A 59 -4.96 -2.85 -31.49
C LYS A 59 -3.74 -2.22 -30.82
N GLU A 60 -2.75 -1.84 -31.61
CA GLU A 60 -1.62 -1.07 -31.11
C GLU A 60 -2.09 0.30 -30.63
N THR A 61 -1.77 0.62 -29.39
CA THR A 61 -2.30 1.79 -28.69
C THR A 61 -1.17 2.53 -28.00
N ARG A 62 -1.26 3.87 -27.95
CA ARG A 62 -0.41 4.74 -27.14
C ARG A 62 -1.25 5.80 -26.47
N PHE A 63 -1.17 5.86 -25.16
CA PHE A 63 -1.83 6.91 -24.39
C PHE A 63 -0.89 8.11 -24.25
N ARG A 64 -1.43 9.31 -24.44
CA ARG A 64 -0.70 10.57 -24.22
C ARG A 64 -0.91 11.12 -22.81
N SER A 65 -1.92 10.60 -22.10
CA SER A 65 -2.30 11.02 -20.76
C SER A 65 -3.05 9.91 -20.03
N THR A 66 -3.14 10.05 -18.70
CA THR A 66 -3.99 9.20 -17.86
C THR A 66 -5.47 9.30 -18.23
N ARG A 67 -5.91 10.45 -18.76
CA ARG A 67 -7.28 10.63 -19.27
C ARG A 67 -7.57 9.71 -20.47
N ASP A 68 -6.61 9.53 -21.36
CA ASP A 68 -6.77 8.64 -22.53
C ASP A 68 -6.88 7.18 -22.08
N ALA A 69 -6.05 6.76 -21.12
CA ALA A 69 -6.11 5.42 -20.54
C ALA A 69 -7.46 5.19 -19.82
N HIS A 70 -7.91 6.16 -19.04
CA HIS A 70 -9.22 6.11 -18.37
C HIS A 70 -10.37 6.02 -19.37
N ALA A 71 -10.35 6.83 -20.44
CA ALA A 71 -11.35 6.77 -21.52
C ALA A 71 -11.35 5.43 -22.28
N ALA A 72 -10.21 4.72 -22.29
CA ALA A 72 -10.08 3.37 -22.83
C ALA A 72 -10.51 2.27 -21.84
N GLY A 73 -10.98 2.65 -20.65
CA GLY A 73 -11.45 1.74 -19.62
C GLY A 73 -10.36 1.17 -18.71
N ILE A 74 -9.25 1.87 -18.52
CA ILE A 74 -8.17 1.50 -17.60
C ILE A 74 -8.23 2.39 -16.37
N GLY A 75 -8.40 1.79 -15.19
CA GLY A 75 -8.34 2.45 -13.89
C GLY A 75 -7.11 2.02 -13.10
N MET A 76 -6.54 2.92 -12.29
CA MET A 76 -5.39 2.63 -11.45
C MET A 76 -5.58 3.18 -10.04
N VAL A 77 -5.32 2.34 -9.05
CA VAL A 77 -5.14 2.71 -7.64
C VAL A 77 -3.63 2.75 -7.38
N HIS A 78 -3.16 3.88 -6.90
CA HIS A 78 -1.75 4.09 -6.61
C HIS A 78 -1.38 3.63 -5.19
N GLN A 79 -0.12 3.29 -4.96
CA GLN A 79 0.42 2.94 -3.64
C GLN A 79 0.22 4.06 -2.60
N GLU A 80 0.32 5.33 -3.00
CA GLU A 80 0.02 6.45 -2.13
C GLU A 80 -1.44 6.85 -2.27
N LEU A 81 -2.13 7.00 -1.12
CA LEU A 81 -3.53 7.41 -1.06
C LEU A 81 -3.74 8.70 -1.87
N SER A 82 -4.60 8.61 -2.88
CA SER A 82 -4.95 9.71 -3.78
C SER A 82 -6.39 10.15 -3.56
N VAL A 83 -6.68 10.57 -2.32
CA VAL A 83 -7.99 11.02 -1.85
C VAL A 83 -7.95 12.48 -1.44
N ALA A 84 -9.12 13.11 -1.41
CA ALA A 84 -9.31 14.45 -0.88
C ALA A 84 -9.88 14.37 0.55
N PRO A 85 -9.04 14.47 1.60
CA PRO A 85 -9.47 14.20 2.98
C PRO A 85 -10.46 15.24 3.52
N ASP A 86 -10.47 16.42 2.92
CA ASP A 86 -11.39 17.51 3.29
C ASP A 86 -12.79 17.37 2.71
N LEU A 87 -12.96 16.51 1.72
CA LEU A 87 -14.25 16.22 1.09
C LEU A 87 -14.95 15.05 1.77
N THR A 88 -16.26 14.94 1.54
CA THR A 88 -17.07 13.81 2.01
C THR A 88 -16.71 12.52 1.26
N VAL A 89 -17.12 11.39 1.82
CA VAL A 89 -17.01 10.06 1.18
C VAL A 89 -17.67 10.07 -0.20
N ALA A 90 -18.91 10.59 -0.29
CA ALA A 90 -19.63 10.68 -1.57
C ALA A 90 -18.90 11.52 -2.61
N GLU A 91 -18.31 12.64 -2.21
CA GLU A 91 -17.52 13.49 -3.11
C GLU A 91 -16.25 12.77 -3.59
N ASN A 92 -15.60 12.00 -2.73
CA ASN A 92 -14.43 11.21 -3.11
C ASN A 92 -14.79 10.06 -4.07
N VAL A 93 -15.89 9.34 -3.83
CA VAL A 93 -16.37 8.26 -4.73
C VAL A 93 -16.66 8.80 -6.13
N PHE A 94 -17.27 9.98 -6.23
CA PHE A 94 -17.63 10.60 -7.51
C PHE A 94 -16.64 11.67 -7.97
N LEU A 95 -15.43 11.70 -7.43
CA LEU A 95 -14.43 12.71 -7.78
C LEU A 95 -14.14 12.71 -9.29
N GLY A 96 -14.46 13.84 -9.96
CA GLY A 96 -14.34 13.99 -11.40
C GLY A 96 -15.53 13.50 -12.23
N ASN A 97 -16.51 12.79 -11.62
CA ASN A 97 -17.69 12.22 -12.28
C ASN A 97 -18.99 12.53 -11.51
N GLN A 98 -19.11 13.71 -10.92
CA GLN A 98 -20.28 14.09 -10.11
C GLN A 98 -21.56 14.04 -10.96
N PRO A 99 -22.65 13.43 -10.46
CA PRO A 99 -23.92 13.44 -11.14
C PRO A 99 -24.49 14.88 -11.20
N THR A 100 -24.76 15.37 -12.42
CA THR A 100 -25.28 16.71 -12.66
C THR A 100 -26.68 16.66 -13.25
N ASN A 101 -27.46 17.72 -13.06
CA ASN A 101 -28.73 17.91 -13.76
C ASN A 101 -28.49 18.51 -15.17
N ARG A 102 -29.58 18.76 -15.92
CA ARG A 102 -29.53 19.34 -17.27
C ARG A 102 -28.91 20.74 -17.32
N LEU A 103 -28.83 21.44 -16.19
CA LEU A 103 -28.22 22.76 -16.04
C LEU A 103 -26.75 22.70 -15.57
N GLY A 104 -26.17 21.51 -15.44
CA GLY A 104 -24.79 21.31 -14.97
C GLY A 104 -24.63 21.42 -13.44
N LEU A 105 -25.70 21.53 -12.65
CA LEU A 105 -25.63 21.60 -11.21
C LEU A 105 -25.52 20.21 -10.60
N VAL A 106 -24.62 20.06 -9.60
CA VAL A 106 -24.39 18.79 -8.90
C VAL A 106 -25.62 18.37 -8.11
N GLN A 107 -26.02 17.11 -8.27
CA GLN A 107 -27.14 16.48 -7.58
C GLN A 107 -26.69 15.81 -6.28
N TRP A 108 -26.39 16.59 -5.24
CA TRP A 108 -25.82 16.14 -3.97
C TRP A 108 -26.56 14.95 -3.33
N ARG A 109 -27.90 15.00 -3.25
CA ARG A 109 -28.71 13.91 -2.66
C ARG A 109 -28.61 12.62 -3.46
N ARG A 110 -28.56 12.74 -4.78
CA ARG A 110 -28.38 11.59 -5.67
C ARG A 110 -26.98 11.00 -5.49
N MET A 111 -25.96 11.85 -5.47
CA MET A 111 -24.56 11.47 -5.28
C MET A 111 -24.37 10.72 -3.95
N ALA A 112 -24.90 11.23 -2.84
CA ALA A 112 -24.80 10.57 -1.54
C ALA A 112 -25.51 9.22 -1.51
N ARG A 113 -26.73 9.12 -2.07
CA ARG A 113 -27.44 7.87 -2.17
C ARG A 113 -26.69 6.82 -3.01
N GLU A 114 -26.29 7.19 -4.22
CA GLU A 114 -25.57 6.28 -5.12
C GLU A 114 -24.22 5.86 -4.53
N ALA A 115 -23.48 6.74 -3.84
CA ALA A 115 -22.26 6.40 -3.12
C ALA A 115 -22.54 5.36 -2.02
N GLY A 116 -23.57 5.57 -1.21
CA GLY A 116 -23.96 4.62 -0.15
C GLY A 116 -24.35 3.25 -0.70
N GLU A 117 -25.14 3.22 -1.76
CA GLU A 117 -25.55 1.97 -2.43
C GLU A 117 -24.33 1.21 -2.99
N GLN A 118 -23.38 1.93 -3.59
CA GLN A 118 -22.17 1.35 -4.14
C GLN A 118 -21.26 0.81 -3.02
N LEU A 119 -20.99 1.59 -1.98
CA LEU A 119 -20.14 1.19 -0.85
C LEU A 119 -20.73 -0.03 -0.11
N SER A 120 -22.05 -0.07 0.07
CA SER A 120 -22.74 -1.22 0.69
C SER A 120 -22.55 -2.52 -0.09
N ARG A 121 -22.44 -2.48 -1.42
CA ARG A 121 -22.13 -3.66 -2.25
C ARG A 121 -20.75 -4.25 -1.96
N PHE A 122 -19.83 -3.43 -1.41
CA PHE A 122 -18.50 -3.82 -0.97
C PHE A 122 -18.43 -4.12 0.53
N GLY A 123 -19.58 -4.14 1.21
CA GLY A 123 -19.63 -4.34 2.66
C GLY A 123 -18.98 -3.18 3.45
N ILE A 124 -18.88 -2.00 2.84
CA ILE A 124 -18.41 -0.78 3.48
C ILE A 124 -19.64 -0.03 3.98
N ASP A 125 -19.86 -0.07 5.29
CA ASP A 125 -20.97 0.63 5.97
C ASP A 125 -20.44 1.94 6.56
N VAL A 126 -20.56 3.02 5.79
CA VAL A 126 -20.10 4.38 6.15
C VAL A 126 -21.14 5.38 5.67
N ASP A 127 -21.47 6.37 6.49
CA ASP A 127 -22.30 7.50 6.05
C ASP A 127 -21.58 8.26 4.91
N PRO A 128 -22.17 8.31 3.71
CA PRO A 128 -21.59 9.01 2.56
C PRO A 128 -21.31 10.51 2.79
N MET A 129 -21.92 11.12 3.80
CA MET A 129 -21.71 12.53 4.16
C MET A 129 -20.58 12.72 5.16
N THR A 130 -20.00 11.65 5.71
CA THR A 130 -18.83 11.74 6.58
C THR A 130 -17.64 12.31 5.83
N ARG A 131 -16.86 13.19 6.47
CA ARG A 131 -15.60 13.70 5.93
C ARG A 131 -14.60 12.56 5.84
N LEU A 132 -13.97 12.37 4.68
CA LEU A 132 -13.11 11.21 4.45
C LEU A 132 -11.91 11.17 5.40
N GLY A 133 -11.32 12.34 5.70
CA GLY A 133 -10.17 12.44 6.60
C GLY A 133 -10.44 12.03 8.05
N ASP A 134 -11.70 11.93 8.47
CA ASP A 134 -12.09 11.49 9.81
C ASP A 134 -12.17 9.96 9.93
N LEU A 135 -12.11 9.24 8.80
CA LEU A 135 -12.14 7.79 8.77
C LEU A 135 -10.76 7.17 8.99
N PRO A 136 -10.69 5.95 9.54
CA PRO A 136 -9.46 5.16 9.57
C PRO A 136 -8.85 4.99 8.17
N ILE A 137 -7.52 4.95 8.11
CA ILE A 137 -6.80 4.93 6.82
C ILE A 137 -7.16 3.74 5.95
N GLY A 138 -7.44 2.56 6.54
CA GLY A 138 -7.91 1.38 5.82
C GLY A 138 -9.26 1.62 5.11
N LEU A 139 -10.22 2.30 5.77
CA LEU A 139 -11.47 2.68 5.14
C LEU A 139 -11.27 3.71 4.04
N GLN A 140 -10.37 4.69 4.22
CA GLN A 140 -10.03 5.64 3.17
C GLN A 140 -9.48 4.91 1.93
N GLN A 141 -8.63 3.91 2.12
CA GLN A 141 -8.07 3.10 1.05
C GLN A 141 -9.15 2.25 0.34
N LEU A 142 -10.05 1.63 1.10
CA LEU A 142 -11.18 0.89 0.51
C LEU A 142 -12.10 1.80 -0.31
N ILE A 143 -12.34 3.04 0.13
CA ILE A 143 -13.13 4.03 -0.60
C ILE A 143 -12.41 4.48 -1.89
N GLU A 144 -11.09 4.64 -1.86
CA GLU A 144 -10.29 4.92 -3.06
C GLU A 144 -10.39 3.77 -4.07
N ILE A 145 -10.22 2.54 -3.61
CA ILE A 145 -10.38 1.35 -4.45
C ILE A 145 -11.79 1.30 -5.04
N ALA A 146 -12.82 1.49 -4.21
CA ALA A 146 -14.22 1.52 -4.64
C ALA A 146 -14.45 2.58 -5.73
N ARG A 147 -13.89 3.79 -5.60
CA ARG A 147 -13.95 4.83 -6.64
C ARG A 147 -13.47 4.34 -8.00
N VAL A 148 -12.34 3.62 -8.04
CA VAL A 148 -11.80 3.09 -9.30
C VAL A 148 -12.66 1.95 -9.83
N LEU A 149 -13.12 1.06 -8.96
CA LEU A 149 -14.00 -0.06 -9.32
C LEU A 149 -15.33 0.44 -9.91
N PHE A 150 -15.86 1.55 -9.39
CA PHE A 150 -17.12 2.14 -9.88
C PHE A 150 -16.98 3.07 -11.08
N SER A 151 -15.75 3.38 -11.49
CA SER A 151 -15.53 4.23 -12.67
C SER A 151 -15.97 3.58 -13.98
N GLY A 152 -16.35 2.30 -13.98
CA GLY A 152 -16.66 1.51 -15.17
C GLY A 152 -15.39 1.03 -15.89
N ALA A 153 -14.24 1.06 -15.22
CA ALA A 153 -13.00 0.52 -15.77
C ALA A 153 -13.14 -1.01 -15.95
N ARG A 154 -12.74 -1.49 -17.10
CA ARG A 154 -12.71 -2.92 -17.45
C ARG A 154 -11.34 -3.57 -17.21
N ILE A 155 -10.32 -2.74 -17.05
CA ILE A 155 -8.97 -3.13 -16.61
C ILE A 155 -8.62 -2.28 -15.40
N ILE A 156 -8.29 -2.94 -14.29
CA ILE A 156 -8.00 -2.27 -13.02
C ILE A 156 -6.60 -2.65 -12.58
N ILE A 157 -5.79 -1.65 -12.25
CA ILE A 157 -4.45 -1.82 -11.71
C ILE A 157 -4.48 -1.44 -10.24
N LEU A 158 -4.09 -2.37 -9.36
CA LEU A 158 -4.00 -2.17 -7.92
C LEU A 158 -2.54 -2.28 -7.50
N ASP A 159 -1.94 -1.18 -7.06
CA ASP A 159 -0.54 -1.13 -6.60
C ASP A 159 -0.50 -1.11 -5.07
N GLU A 160 -0.13 -2.26 -4.47
CA GLU A 160 -0.07 -2.53 -3.03
C GLU A 160 -1.37 -2.22 -2.26
N PRO A 161 -2.54 -2.72 -2.71
CA PRO A 161 -3.82 -2.31 -2.14
C PRO A 161 -4.08 -2.85 -0.73
N THR A 162 -3.31 -3.82 -0.25
CA THR A 162 -3.49 -4.45 1.07
C THR A 162 -2.61 -3.86 2.16
N SER A 163 -1.65 -2.99 1.81
CA SER A 163 -0.60 -2.52 2.72
C SER A 163 -1.12 -1.78 3.98
N ALA A 164 -2.30 -1.17 3.92
CA ALA A 164 -2.92 -0.44 5.02
C ALA A 164 -4.23 -1.08 5.52
N LEU A 165 -4.56 -2.29 5.06
CA LEU A 165 -5.80 -2.97 5.41
C LEU A 165 -5.58 -3.96 6.56
N SER A 166 -6.58 -4.09 7.42
CA SER A 166 -6.66 -5.16 8.40
C SER A 166 -7.03 -6.50 7.73
N PRO A 167 -6.73 -7.68 8.33
CA PRO A 167 -7.06 -8.97 7.75
C PRO A 167 -8.54 -9.11 7.33
N PRO A 168 -9.55 -8.66 8.10
CA PRO A 168 -10.94 -8.72 7.65
C PRO A 168 -11.23 -7.83 6.43
N GLU A 169 -10.54 -6.69 6.29
CA GLU A 169 -10.67 -5.80 5.15
C GLU A 169 -10.02 -6.40 3.89
N VAL A 170 -8.88 -7.09 4.04
CA VAL A 170 -8.24 -7.84 2.95
C VAL A 170 -9.17 -8.93 2.41
N GLU A 171 -9.82 -9.72 3.30
CA GLU A 171 -10.78 -10.74 2.89
C GLU A 171 -11.95 -10.16 2.08
N ARG A 172 -12.49 -9.02 2.51
CA ARG A 172 -13.56 -8.31 1.79
C ARG A 172 -13.09 -7.82 0.42
N LEU A 173 -11.89 -7.25 0.37
CA LEU A 173 -11.29 -6.82 -0.89
C LEU A 173 -11.16 -8.00 -1.86
N PHE A 174 -10.58 -9.13 -1.42
CA PHE A 174 -10.38 -10.30 -2.28
C PHE A 174 -11.71 -10.86 -2.78
N ALA A 175 -12.71 -11.00 -1.91
CA ALA A 175 -14.04 -11.45 -2.32
C ALA A 175 -14.64 -10.53 -3.40
N THR A 176 -14.40 -9.22 -3.28
CA THR A 176 -14.85 -8.24 -4.27
C THR A 176 -14.11 -8.37 -5.59
N LEU A 177 -12.77 -8.53 -5.55
CA LEU A 177 -11.96 -8.68 -6.77
C LEU A 177 -12.36 -9.94 -7.53
N HIS A 178 -12.57 -11.06 -6.83
CA HIS A 178 -13.05 -12.29 -7.46
C HIS A 178 -14.42 -12.10 -8.13
N LYS A 179 -15.36 -11.43 -7.46
CA LYS A 179 -16.66 -11.11 -8.05
C LYS A 179 -16.54 -10.29 -9.32
N LEU A 180 -15.72 -9.24 -9.31
CA LEU A 180 -15.49 -8.39 -10.50
C LEU A 180 -14.82 -9.14 -11.63
N ARG A 181 -13.86 -10.02 -11.34
CA ARG A 181 -13.25 -10.92 -12.29
C ARG A 181 -14.31 -11.80 -12.95
N ASP A 182 -15.19 -12.40 -12.16
CA ASP A 182 -16.26 -13.29 -12.64
C ASP A 182 -17.29 -12.51 -13.48
N GLU A 183 -17.42 -11.20 -13.26
CA GLU A 183 -18.22 -10.27 -14.07
C GLU A 183 -17.45 -9.79 -15.34
N GLY A 184 -16.21 -10.26 -15.57
CA GLY A 184 -15.41 -9.98 -16.76
C GLY A 184 -14.42 -8.82 -16.63
N THR A 185 -14.24 -8.25 -15.45
CA THR A 185 -13.20 -7.23 -15.21
C THR A 185 -11.82 -7.89 -15.11
N SER A 186 -10.84 -7.34 -15.79
CA SER A 186 -9.44 -7.80 -15.73
C SER A 186 -8.67 -6.98 -14.70
N ILE A 187 -7.86 -7.62 -13.86
CA ILE A 187 -7.22 -6.97 -12.73
C ILE A 187 -5.72 -7.28 -12.72
N VAL A 188 -4.87 -6.25 -12.62
CA VAL A 188 -3.45 -6.41 -12.28
C VAL A 188 -3.29 -6.09 -10.81
N PHE A 189 -2.83 -7.09 -10.04
CA PHE A 189 -2.65 -7.00 -8.61
C PHE A 189 -1.16 -7.03 -8.27
N ILE A 190 -0.65 -5.93 -7.72
CA ILE A 190 0.76 -5.80 -7.31
C ILE A 190 0.80 -5.82 -5.79
N SER A 191 1.61 -6.71 -5.22
CA SER A 191 1.86 -6.74 -3.79
C SER A 191 3.29 -7.24 -3.53
N HIS A 192 3.86 -6.82 -2.41
CA HIS A 192 5.06 -7.43 -1.85
C HIS A 192 4.71 -8.61 -0.90
N PHE A 193 3.45 -8.75 -0.52
CA PHE A 193 2.94 -9.91 0.22
C PHE A 193 2.63 -11.04 -0.75
N ILE A 194 3.53 -12.02 -0.84
CA ILE A 194 3.42 -13.14 -1.78
C ILE A 194 2.19 -13.99 -1.49
N GLU A 195 1.81 -14.12 -0.22
CA GLU A 195 0.61 -14.81 0.21
C GLU A 195 -0.66 -14.19 -0.39
N ASP A 196 -0.74 -12.87 -0.41
CA ASP A 196 -1.88 -12.15 -1.01
C ASP A 196 -1.96 -12.45 -2.50
N ILE A 197 -0.82 -12.41 -3.19
CA ILE A 197 -0.73 -12.74 -4.62
C ILE A 197 -1.22 -14.15 -4.90
N LEU A 198 -0.73 -15.15 -4.15
CA LEU A 198 -1.11 -16.56 -4.35
C LEU A 198 -2.58 -16.81 -4.05
N ARG A 199 -3.19 -16.02 -3.17
CA ARG A 199 -4.59 -16.16 -2.78
C ARG A 199 -5.57 -15.51 -3.75
N VAL A 200 -5.18 -14.37 -4.34
CA VAL A 200 -6.12 -13.56 -5.13
C VAL A 200 -5.94 -13.73 -6.64
N SER A 201 -4.75 -14.11 -7.11
CA SER A 201 -4.42 -14.12 -8.54
C SER A 201 -4.67 -15.48 -9.20
N ASP A 202 -5.06 -15.45 -10.45
CA ASP A 202 -5.15 -16.65 -11.31
C ASP A 202 -3.78 -17.00 -11.89
N VAL A 203 -3.02 -15.98 -12.30
CA VAL A 203 -1.68 -16.08 -12.91
C VAL A 203 -0.74 -15.12 -12.21
N VAL A 204 0.52 -15.49 -12.05
CA VAL A 204 1.58 -14.65 -11.46
C VAL A 204 2.72 -14.48 -12.45
N THR A 205 3.12 -13.24 -12.67
CA THR A 205 4.36 -12.89 -13.37
C THR A 205 5.40 -12.38 -12.42
N VAL A 206 6.62 -12.90 -12.53
CA VAL A 206 7.79 -12.46 -11.75
C VAL A 206 8.64 -11.52 -12.59
N PHE A 207 8.90 -10.33 -12.03
CA PHE A 207 9.82 -9.34 -12.60
C PHE A 207 11.11 -9.26 -11.80
N ARG A 208 12.26 -9.17 -12.51
CA ARG A 208 13.58 -8.93 -11.91
C ARG A 208 14.42 -8.11 -12.89
N ASN A 209 15.05 -7.03 -12.39
CA ASN A 209 15.92 -6.15 -13.17
C ASN A 209 15.31 -5.66 -14.49
N GLY A 210 14.03 -5.29 -14.48
CA GLY A 210 13.30 -4.79 -15.64
C GLY A 210 12.88 -5.86 -16.65
N ARG A 211 13.01 -7.14 -16.32
CA ARG A 211 12.67 -8.26 -17.22
C ARG A 211 11.64 -9.20 -16.59
N LYS A 212 10.80 -9.77 -17.44
CA LYS A 212 9.94 -10.89 -17.08
C LYS A 212 10.80 -12.16 -16.94
N ILE A 213 10.82 -12.75 -15.76
CA ILE A 213 11.61 -13.96 -15.45
C ILE A 213 10.77 -15.22 -15.59
N ALA A 214 9.54 -15.18 -15.06
CA ALA A 214 8.64 -16.31 -15.08
C ALA A 214 7.19 -15.84 -15.15
N GLU A 215 6.31 -16.72 -15.63
CA GLU A 215 4.87 -16.58 -15.57
C GLU A 215 4.28 -17.97 -15.32
N THR A 216 3.41 -18.08 -14.33
CA THR A 216 2.84 -19.37 -13.91
C THR A 216 1.43 -19.17 -13.36
N ALA A 217 0.59 -20.20 -13.43
CA ALA A 217 -0.67 -20.19 -12.70
C ALA A 217 -0.40 -20.19 -11.19
N SER A 218 -1.20 -19.46 -10.41
CA SER A 218 -1.04 -19.39 -8.96
C SER A 218 -1.18 -20.75 -8.30
N ALA A 219 -2.02 -21.62 -8.85
CA ALA A 219 -2.23 -23.00 -8.38
C ALA A 219 -1.01 -23.91 -8.60
N ASP A 220 -0.12 -23.57 -9.54
CA ASP A 220 1.01 -24.39 -9.96
C ASP A 220 2.35 -23.91 -9.35
N THR A 221 2.31 -22.97 -8.43
CA THR A 221 3.51 -22.38 -7.82
C THR A 221 3.43 -22.31 -6.30
N THR A 222 4.53 -22.00 -5.67
CA THR A 222 4.61 -21.85 -4.20
C THR A 222 5.31 -20.55 -3.84
N LYS A 223 5.14 -20.08 -2.58
CA LYS A 223 5.84 -18.90 -2.05
C LYS A 223 7.34 -19.01 -2.28
N GLY A 224 7.96 -20.15 -1.93
CA GLY A 224 9.41 -20.37 -2.07
C GLY A 224 9.87 -20.28 -3.52
N ALA A 225 9.13 -20.88 -4.47
CA ALA A 225 9.45 -20.81 -5.90
C ALA A 225 9.38 -19.38 -6.45
N LEU A 226 8.40 -18.58 -6.01
CA LEU A 226 8.31 -17.15 -6.40
C LEU A 226 9.47 -16.34 -5.82
N ILE A 227 9.84 -16.57 -4.56
CA ILE A 227 11.00 -15.91 -3.90
C ILE A 227 12.28 -16.25 -4.67
N GLU A 228 12.54 -17.52 -4.96
CA GLU A 228 13.71 -17.95 -5.73
C GLU A 228 13.77 -17.28 -7.11
N ALA A 229 12.64 -17.19 -7.80
CA ALA A 229 12.56 -16.52 -9.09
C ALA A 229 12.82 -14.99 -8.99
N MET A 230 12.36 -14.36 -7.91
CA MET A 230 12.57 -12.92 -7.66
C MET A 230 14.04 -12.61 -7.38
N ILE A 231 14.70 -13.39 -6.52
CA ILE A 231 16.05 -13.16 -6.03
C ILE A 231 17.10 -13.73 -7.01
N GLY A 232 16.83 -14.92 -7.58
CA GLY A 232 17.75 -15.67 -8.43
C GLY A 232 18.67 -16.60 -7.63
N ARG A 233 19.33 -17.51 -8.35
CA ARG A 233 20.26 -18.48 -7.74
C ARG A 233 21.39 -17.76 -6.99
N GLY A 234 21.58 -18.05 -5.73
CA GLY A 234 22.60 -17.47 -4.85
C GLY A 234 22.07 -16.47 -3.83
N GLY A 235 20.76 -16.30 -3.71
CA GLY A 235 20.12 -15.37 -2.76
C GLY A 235 19.81 -15.94 -1.38
N GLU A 236 20.52 -17.00 -0.91
CA GLU A 236 20.28 -17.62 0.39
C GLU A 236 20.21 -16.62 1.57
N ALA A 237 21.01 -15.55 1.51
CA ALA A 237 20.99 -14.50 2.53
C ALA A 237 19.72 -13.62 2.50
N LEU A 238 19.02 -13.53 1.35
CA LEU A 238 17.78 -12.77 1.20
C LEU A 238 16.54 -13.63 1.40
N GLU A 239 16.65 -14.95 1.25
CA GLU A 239 15.57 -15.90 1.51
C GLU A 239 15.12 -15.82 2.98
N HIS A 240 16.06 -15.64 3.91
CA HIS A 240 15.79 -15.38 5.33
C HIS A 240 15.04 -14.06 5.59
N SER A 241 15.09 -13.11 4.65
CA SER A 241 14.38 -11.82 4.74
C SER A 241 12.89 -11.93 4.45
N TYR A 242 12.47 -13.00 3.76
CA TYR A 242 11.08 -13.29 3.38
C TYR A 242 10.49 -14.48 4.13
N THR A 243 11.31 -15.21 4.88
CA THR A 243 10.85 -16.28 5.79
C THR A 243 10.63 -15.70 7.18
N ASP A 244 9.60 -16.17 7.89
CA ASP A 244 9.15 -15.67 9.20
C ASP A 244 10.15 -15.86 10.36
N ASP A 245 11.33 -16.41 10.11
CA ASP A 245 12.37 -16.66 11.11
C ASP A 245 13.33 -15.47 11.26
N LEU A 246 12.80 -14.28 11.60
CA LEU A 246 13.63 -13.19 12.11
C LEU A 246 14.20 -13.58 13.48
N MET A 247 15.42 -14.10 13.49
CA MET A 247 16.20 -14.22 14.73
C MET A 247 16.53 -12.84 15.24
N LEU A 248 15.64 -12.31 16.09
CA LEU A 248 15.93 -11.04 16.78
C LEU A 248 17.14 -11.26 17.70
N PRO A 249 18.10 -10.30 17.70
CA PRO A 249 19.21 -10.36 18.65
C PRO A 249 18.64 -10.43 20.07
N GLN A 250 19.22 -11.28 20.91
CA GLN A 250 18.83 -11.37 22.30
C GLN A 250 18.97 -9.98 22.94
N ALA A 251 17.96 -9.58 23.73
CA ALA A 251 17.94 -8.31 24.43
C ALA A 251 19.24 -8.10 25.19
N SER A 252 19.95 -7.01 24.94
CA SER A 252 21.16 -6.67 25.68
C SER A 252 20.79 -6.36 27.13
N ALA A 253 21.62 -6.76 28.09
CA ALA A 253 21.47 -6.45 29.49
C ALA A 253 21.79 -4.98 29.83
N GLY A 254 21.68 -4.06 28.88
CA GLY A 254 21.99 -2.64 29.02
C GLY A 254 21.04 -1.89 29.96
N ALA A 255 21.45 -0.70 30.40
CA ALA A 255 20.59 0.19 31.20
C ALA A 255 19.37 0.65 30.36
N ALA A 256 18.23 0.89 31.03
CA ALA A 256 17.06 1.46 30.39
C ALA A 256 17.37 2.91 29.94
N VAL A 257 17.34 3.13 28.61
CA VAL A 257 17.53 4.45 28.00
C VAL A 257 16.22 5.17 27.75
N LEU A 258 15.12 4.45 27.66
CA LEU A 258 13.77 5.00 27.56
C LEU A 258 12.87 4.24 28.53
N ARG A 259 12.13 4.97 29.36
CA ARG A 259 11.08 4.43 30.22
C ARG A 259 9.80 5.21 30.00
N VAL A 260 8.74 4.52 29.76
CA VAL A 260 7.37 5.02 29.66
C VAL A 260 6.57 4.38 30.77
N ASP A 261 5.83 5.15 31.54
CA ASP A 261 5.06 4.66 32.67
C ASP A 261 3.65 5.28 32.67
N GLN A 262 2.63 4.42 32.58
CA GLN A 262 1.20 4.73 32.57
C GLN A 262 0.80 5.85 31.58
N LEU A 263 1.44 5.89 30.41
CA LEU A 263 1.20 6.94 29.41
C LEU A 263 -0.22 6.82 28.83
N SER A 264 -0.96 7.93 28.86
CA SER A 264 -2.35 7.96 28.40
C SER A 264 -2.62 9.16 27.52
N LEU A 265 -3.50 8.98 26.48
CA LEU A 265 -3.98 10.03 25.59
C LEU A 265 -5.42 9.71 25.13
N GLY A 266 -6.39 10.45 25.66
CA GLY A 266 -7.80 10.27 25.34
C GLY A 266 -8.28 8.84 25.56
N ARG A 267 -8.94 8.29 24.52
CA ARG A 267 -9.32 6.88 24.48
C ARG A 267 -8.35 6.00 23.70
N THR A 268 -7.38 6.61 23.02
CA THR A 268 -6.48 5.95 22.08
C THR A 268 -5.30 5.26 22.78
N LEU A 269 -4.76 5.86 23.83
CA LEU A 269 -3.71 5.27 24.64
C LEU A 269 -4.17 5.24 26.10
N GLN A 270 -4.13 4.06 26.72
CA GLN A 270 -4.54 3.86 28.10
C GLN A 270 -3.45 3.07 28.84
N ASP A 271 -2.84 3.71 29.85
CA ASP A 271 -1.88 3.11 30.79
C ASP A 271 -0.72 2.34 30.13
N VAL A 272 -0.18 2.88 29.01
CA VAL A 272 0.90 2.24 28.27
C VAL A 272 2.21 2.38 29.04
N SER A 273 2.84 1.24 29.38
CA SER A 273 4.10 1.18 30.11
C SER A 273 5.06 0.23 29.43
N PHE A 274 6.32 0.66 29.22
CA PHE A 274 7.41 -0.17 28.70
C PHE A 274 8.77 0.50 28.94
N GLU A 275 9.82 -0.31 28.76
CA GLU A 275 11.21 0.16 28.77
C GLU A 275 11.92 -0.26 27.49
N ALA A 276 12.82 0.58 27.00
CA ALA A 276 13.79 0.20 25.98
C ALA A 276 15.21 0.38 26.53
N ARG A 277 16.08 -0.60 26.25
CA ARG A 277 17.44 -0.67 26.80
C ARG A 277 18.47 -0.26 25.77
N ALA A 278 19.65 0.13 26.22
CA ALA A 278 20.76 0.46 25.33
C ALA A 278 21.12 -0.74 24.43
N GLY A 279 21.16 -0.51 23.11
CA GLY A 279 21.44 -1.53 22.13
C GLY A 279 20.28 -2.49 21.82
N GLU A 280 19.08 -2.24 22.37
CA GLU A 280 17.88 -3.05 22.13
C GLU A 280 17.09 -2.54 20.92
N VAL A 281 16.49 -3.45 20.17
CA VAL A 281 15.42 -3.17 19.21
C VAL A 281 14.11 -3.60 19.82
N LEU A 282 13.31 -2.62 20.29
CA LEU A 282 12.00 -2.85 20.87
C LEU A 282 10.93 -2.78 19.79
N GLY A 283 10.23 -3.89 19.52
CA GLY A 283 9.07 -3.94 18.63
C GLY A 283 7.79 -3.54 19.36
N ILE A 284 7.05 -2.54 18.82
CA ILE A 284 5.72 -2.16 19.30
C ILE A 284 4.73 -2.48 18.19
N TYR A 285 3.90 -3.50 18.42
CA TYR A 285 2.93 -3.98 17.46
C TYR A 285 1.50 -3.67 17.91
N GLY A 286 0.60 -3.46 16.93
CA GLY A 286 -0.82 -3.27 17.20
C GLY A 286 -1.62 -3.06 15.92
N PHE A 287 -2.93 -3.30 15.99
CA PHE A 287 -3.82 -3.03 14.86
C PHE A 287 -3.89 -1.53 14.56
N MET A 288 -4.26 -1.20 13.31
CA MET A 288 -4.43 0.19 12.90
C MET A 288 -5.43 0.92 13.82
N GLY A 289 -5.01 2.11 14.29
CA GLY A 289 -5.80 2.90 15.22
C GLY A 289 -5.65 2.54 16.69
N CYS A 290 -4.77 1.59 17.07
CA CYS A 290 -4.52 1.25 18.46
C CYS A 290 -3.60 2.24 19.20
N GLY A 291 -3.13 3.30 18.54
CA GLY A 291 -2.39 4.38 19.19
C GLY A 291 -0.88 4.37 19.01
N GLN A 292 -0.28 3.45 18.25
CA GLN A 292 1.17 3.42 18.05
C GLN A 292 1.71 4.71 17.39
N LEU A 293 0.92 5.36 16.53
CA LEU A 293 1.30 6.65 15.93
C LEU A 293 1.28 7.78 16.98
N GLU A 294 0.25 7.82 17.79
CA GLU A 294 0.11 8.78 18.89
C GLU A 294 1.25 8.59 19.88
N LEU A 295 1.57 7.35 20.24
CA LEU A 295 2.70 7.03 21.10
C LEU A 295 4.01 7.58 20.51
N SER A 296 4.32 7.31 19.25
CA SER A 296 5.53 7.82 18.59
C SER A 296 5.58 9.35 18.56
N ARG A 297 4.43 10.00 18.35
CA ARG A 297 4.30 11.47 18.36
C ARG A 297 4.50 12.07 19.75
N ILE A 298 4.05 11.39 20.81
CA ILE A 298 4.30 11.80 22.20
C ILE A 298 5.78 11.66 22.51
N LEU A 299 6.40 10.53 22.22
CA LEU A 299 7.82 10.30 22.46
C LEU A 299 8.71 11.33 21.75
N PHE A 300 8.27 11.80 20.58
CA PHE A 300 8.96 12.83 19.81
C PHE A 300 8.55 14.27 20.18
N GLY A 301 7.66 14.45 21.18
CA GLY A 301 7.22 15.77 21.63
C GLY A 301 6.33 16.54 20.66
N LYS A 302 5.64 15.84 19.75
CA LYS A 302 4.65 16.40 18.80
C LYS A 302 3.25 16.45 19.40
N LEU A 303 2.94 15.50 20.31
CA LEU A 303 1.71 15.46 21.08
C LEU A 303 2.07 15.49 22.57
N LYS A 304 1.17 16.07 23.39
CA LYS A 304 1.27 16.06 24.84
C LYS A 304 0.36 14.95 25.37
N PRO A 305 0.85 14.04 26.22
CA PRO A 305 0.00 13.04 26.87
C PRO A 305 -0.92 13.70 27.91
N ASP A 306 -2.03 13.05 28.21
CA ASP A 306 -2.96 13.47 29.27
C ASP A 306 -2.48 13.00 30.65
N GLY A 307 -1.76 11.87 30.71
CA GLY A 307 -1.21 11.28 31.92
C GLY A 307 0.03 10.44 31.66
N GLY A 308 0.64 9.98 32.76
CA GLY A 308 1.83 9.17 32.71
C GLY A 308 3.15 9.96 32.72
N THR A 309 4.26 9.23 32.73
CA THR A 309 5.61 9.81 32.77
C THR A 309 6.50 9.20 31.68
N LEU A 310 7.45 10.02 31.24
CA LEU A 310 8.48 9.65 30.26
C LEU A 310 9.85 9.96 30.86
N ALA A 311 10.78 9.02 30.84
CA ALA A 311 12.17 9.25 31.20
C ALA A 311 13.10 8.83 30.06
N VAL A 312 14.13 9.63 29.80
CA VAL A 312 15.20 9.35 28.85
C VAL A 312 16.52 9.44 29.61
N ASP A 313 17.34 8.40 29.50
CA ASP A 313 18.61 8.24 30.24
C ASP A 313 18.43 8.44 31.76
N GLY A 314 17.36 7.86 32.32
CA GLY A 314 17.02 7.97 33.76
C GLY A 314 16.48 9.31 34.19
N ALA A 315 16.44 10.33 33.35
CA ALA A 315 15.91 11.65 33.69
C ALA A 315 14.46 11.80 33.18
N ALA A 316 13.55 12.16 34.11
CA ALA A 316 12.16 12.46 33.71
C ALA A 316 12.13 13.63 32.73
N LYS A 317 11.37 13.45 31.65
CA LYS A 317 11.23 14.41 30.54
C LYS A 317 9.76 14.71 30.26
N THR A 318 9.49 15.96 29.95
CA THR A 318 8.24 16.39 29.35
C THR A 318 8.61 17.20 28.12
N PHE A 319 8.46 16.59 26.93
CA PHE A 319 8.80 17.29 25.70
C PHE A 319 7.68 18.25 25.32
N ARG A 320 7.99 19.54 25.26
CA ARG A 320 7.07 20.60 24.82
C ARG A 320 7.23 20.92 23.33
N SER A 321 8.19 20.30 22.66
CA SER A 321 8.44 20.46 21.22
C SER A 321 9.33 19.33 20.69
N THR A 322 9.25 19.08 19.40
CA THR A 322 10.11 18.13 18.69
C THR A 322 11.60 18.51 18.78
N ALA A 323 11.92 19.80 18.88
CA ALA A 323 13.28 20.29 19.09
C ALA A 323 13.83 19.89 20.46
N ALA A 324 12.98 19.85 21.50
CA ALA A 324 13.38 19.41 22.83
C ALA A 324 13.65 17.90 22.87
N ALA A 325 12.80 17.09 22.23
CA ALA A 325 12.99 15.64 22.10
C ALA A 325 14.29 15.32 21.34
N ARG A 326 14.54 16.03 20.24
CA ARG A 326 15.76 15.83 19.44
C ARG A 326 17.04 16.18 20.20
N ARG A 327 17.02 17.22 21.04
CA ARG A 327 18.16 17.55 21.92
C ARG A 327 18.39 16.50 23.01
N ALA A 328 17.37 15.75 23.38
CA ALA A 328 17.45 14.63 24.31
C ALA A 328 17.83 13.30 23.62
N GLY A 329 18.21 13.34 22.34
CA GLY A 329 18.63 12.14 21.59
C GLY A 329 17.51 11.34 20.93
N VAL A 330 16.26 11.80 20.99
CA VAL A 330 15.12 11.10 20.36
C VAL A 330 14.98 11.56 18.92
N ALA A 331 15.01 10.62 17.96
CA ALA A 331 14.73 10.84 16.54
C ALA A 331 13.47 10.07 16.11
N LEU A 332 12.75 10.60 15.14
CA LEU A 332 11.55 9.96 14.57
C LEU A 332 11.69 9.85 13.06
N VAL A 333 11.52 8.63 12.55
CA VAL A 333 11.26 8.39 11.13
C VAL A 333 9.73 8.26 10.98
N PRO A 334 9.07 9.18 10.29
CA PRO A 334 7.61 9.18 10.20
C PRO A 334 7.09 8.13 9.23
N GLU A 335 5.85 7.72 9.42
CA GLU A 335 5.09 6.87 8.50
C GLU A 335 4.92 7.54 7.13
N SER A 336 4.54 8.80 7.09
CA SER A 336 4.36 9.56 5.87
C SER A 336 5.62 10.33 5.48
N ARG A 337 6.24 9.96 4.37
CA ARG A 337 7.39 10.67 3.78
C ARG A 337 7.04 12.11 3.43
N ARG A 338 5.81 12.37 2.94
CA ARG A 338 5.34 13.71 2.54
C ARG A 338 5.20 14.68 3.71
N ALA A 339 4.78 14.20 4.88
CA ALA A 339 4.52 15.06 6.03
C ALA A 339 5.80 15.62 6.69
N MET A 340 6.97 15.05 6.41
CA MET A 340 8.22 15.38 7.11
C MET A 340 9.39 15.73 6.19
N LEU A 341 9.28 15.51 4.87
CA LEU A 341 10.30 15.93 3.92
C LEU A 341 10.04 17.37 3.48
N PHE A 342 11.10 18.17 3.44
CA PHE A 342 11.03 19.52 2.88
C PHE A 342 10.90 19.42 1.35
N HIS A 343 9.71 19.54 0.82
CA HIS A 343 9.40 19.46 -0.62
C HIS A 343 10.09 20.53 -1.48
N GLN A 344 10.73 21.54 -0.88
CA GLN A 344 11.25 22.72 -1.60
C GLN A 344 12.77 22.94 -1.50
N ARG A 345 13.55 22.00 -0.98
CA ARG A 345 15.00 22.09 -1.06
C ARG A 345 15.52 21.14 -2.13
N SER A 346 15.56 21.64 -3.38
CA SER A 346 16.41 21.05 -4.41
C SER A 346 17.89 21.14 -3.97
N GLU A 347 18.70 20.14 -4.28
CA GLU A 347 20.13 20.12 -3.94
C GLU A 347 20.91 21.30 -4.56
N GLU A 348 20.38 21.88 -5.64
CA GLU A 348 20.94 23.06 -6.32
C GLU A 348 21.07 24.31 -5.41
N ARG A 349 20.30 24.41 -4.31
CA ARG A 349 20.46 25.52 -3.35
C ARG A 349 21.55 25.28 -2.29
N ARG A 350 22.18 24.11 -2.26
CA ARG A 350 23.30 23.81 -1.33
C ARG A 350 24.67 24.23 -1.83
N VAL A 351 24.81 24.49 -3.13
CA VAL A 351 26.11 24.83 -3.77
C VAL A 351 26.36 26.34 -3.84
N GLY A 352 25.47 27.16 -3.38
CA GLY A 352 25.53 28.62 -3.49
C GLY A 352 25.62 29.37 -2.16
N LYS A 353 26.37 28.83 -1.16
CA LYS A 353 26.85 29.62 0.00
C LYS A 353 28.21 29.15 0.43
#